data_6f0581a77abaad209a3d527bfba9036e
#
_entry.id   6f0581a77abaad209a3d527bfba9036e
#
_cell.length_a   1.000
_cell.length_b   1.000
_cell.length_c   1.000
_cell.angle_alpha   90.00
_cell.angle_beta   90.00
_cell.angle_gamma   90.00
#
_symmetry.space_group_name_H-M   'P 1'
#
loop_
_entity.id
_entity.type
_entity.pdbx_description
1 polymer ?
#
loop_
_entity_poly.entity_id
_entity_poly.type
_entity_poly.pdbx_seq_one_letter_code
_entity_poly.pdbx_strand_id
1 'polypeptide(L)'
;MKTLLVFLSFLTSISLHSQSSINAIDNYVCPPCNSSCDTIIFDKPGTCTHCAMPLITEKELKKKYPKNKKRKIAFYLQPGIEILDFAGPMEVFAYADFEIFTVSKTKESIISQGILTILPDYSIQDAPEADILAFFGGNAAQSFKDPEIIKWIQSQPNIEYHFSVCTGVFALANAGTLNGMTATTFHNALDGLEKNYPEITVVKDARFVDNGKVITTAGISAGIDGALHLVAKLQGFNEARKIAYHMEYDKWTPGEGINLSLDNPYDGFTNIPNLENYTGTYEYLDNTEVILKINSREKSLYAVVYKRNYPLFYLKKDKFINLNGDEITFIKDDNNRVIGFRSSRNYDTLYKKLK
;
A
#
# COMPACT_ATOMS: atom_id res chain seq x y z
N MET A 1 -4.53 80.33 -46.09
CA MET A 1 -4.96 78.94 -45.81
C MET A 1 -4.30 78.50 -44.48
N LYS A 2 -5.06 78.60 -43.41
CA LYS A 2 -4.57 78.23 -42.06
C LYS A 2 -5.42 77.03 -41.63
N THR A 3 -4.79 75.89 -41.50
CA THR A 3 -5.43 74.64 -41.09
C THR A 3 -5.42 74.58 -39.56
N LEU A 4 -6.60 74.48 -38.97
CA LEU A 4 -6.82 74.38 -37.52
C LEU A 4 -6.83 72.93 -37.12
N LEU A 5 -5.86 72.48 -36.30
CA LEU A 5 -5.82 71.13 -35.68
C LEU A 5 -6.59 71.21 -34.37
N VAL A 6 -7.68 70.44 -34.28
CA VAL A 6 -8.46 70.24 -33.07
C VAL A 6 -7.91 68.95 -32.38
N PHE A 7 -7.34 69.13 -31.18
CA PHE A 7 -6.98 68.00 -30.31
C PHE A 7 -8.20 67.56 -29.51
N LEU A 8 -8.65 66.31 -29.77
CA LEU A 8 -9.70 65.69 -28.98
C LEU A 8 -9.03 64.81 -27.89
N SER A 9 -9.12 65.26 -26.63
CA SER A 9 -8.64 64.52 -25.48
C SER A 9 -9.67 63.44 -25.05
N PHE A 10 -9.34 62.20 -25.26
CA PHE A 10 -10.08 61.04 -24.69
C PHE A 10 -9.68 60.81 -23.23
N LEU A 11 -10.57 61.18 -22.32
CA LEU A 11 -10.50 60.77 -20.92
C LEU A 11 -11.00 59.28 -20.83
N THR A 12 -10.09 58.32 -20.69
CA THR A 12 -10.43 56.96 -20.35
C THR A 12 -10.58 56.85 -18.84
N SER A 13 -11.80 56.71 -18.37
CA SER A 13 -12.13 56.37 -16.99
C SER A 13 -11.72 54.89 -16.74
N ILE A 14 -10.65 54.68 -15.99
CA ILE A 14 -10.27 53.35 -15.49
C ILE A 14 -11.18 53.08 -14.30
N SER A 15 -12.19 52.24 -14.52
CA SER A 15 -12.99 51.63 -13.45
C SER A 15 -12.13 50.56 -12.76
N LEU A 16 -11.60 50.86 -11.59
CA LEU A 16 -11.05 49.81 -10.70
C LEU A 16 -12.19 48.95 -10.22
N HIS A 17 -12.35 47.76 -10.81
CA HIS A 17 -13.11 46.69 -10.21
C HIS A 17 -12.28 46.07 -9.09
N SER A 18 -12.60 46.46 -7.86
CA SER A 18 -12.20 45.72 -6.68
C SER A 18 -12.86 44.34 -6.74
N GLN A 19 -12.13 43.34 -7.20
CA GLN A 19 -12.51 41.95 -6.95
C GLN A 19 -12.37 41.66 -5.47
N SER A 20 -13.49 41.72 -4.75
CA SER A 20 -13.59 41.13 -3.44
C SER A 20 -13.30 39.61 -3.60
N SER A 21 -12.12 39.19 -3.17
CA SER A 21 -11.81 37.78 -2.97
C SER A 21 -12.85 37.23 -1.99
N ILE A 22 -13.77 36.44 -2.49
CA ILE A 22 -14.63 35.58 -1.67
C ILE A 22 -13.65 34.66 -0.96
N ASN A 23 -13.42 34.85 0.33
CA ASN A 23 -12.70 33.91 1.17
C ASN A 23 -13.46 32.60 1.09
N ALA A 24 -12.87 31.63 0.39
CA ALA A 24 -13.38 30.28 0.43
C ALA A 24 -13.40 29.84 1.90
N ILE A 25 -14.57 29.52 2.42
CA ILE A 25 -14.72 28.98 3.75
C ILE A 25 -13.96 27.64 3.73
N ASP A 26 -12.86 27.56 4.47
CA ASP A 26 -12.11 26.31 4.61
C ASP A 26 -12.99 25.31 5.35
N ASN A 27 -13.27 24.19 4.73
CA ASN A 27 -13.89 23.05 5.39
C ASN A 27 -12.84 22.38 6.29
N TYR A 28 -13.29 21.98 7.47
CA TYR A 28 -12.47 21.24 8.42
C TYR A 28 -12.95 19.80 8.52
N VAL A 29 -12.01 18.88 8.68
CA VAL A 29 -12.26 17.44 8.72
C VAL A 29 -11.44 16.79 9.81
N CYS A 30 -11.90 15.65 10.30
CA CYS A 30 -11.11 14.84 11.20
C CYS A 30 -9.93 14.22 10.43
N PRO A 31 -8.69 14.24 10.93
CA PRO A 31 -7.64 13.38 10.41
C PRO A 31 -8.08 11.91 10.44
N PRO A 32 -7.68 11.07 9.46
CA PRO A 32 -8.10 9.67 9.40
C PRO A 32 -7.83 8.94 10.72
N CYS A 33 -8.88 8.39 11.31
CA CYS A 33 -8.84 7.65 12.57
C CYS A 33 -9.56 6.30 12.50
N ASN A 34 -9.99 5.90 11.31
CA ASN A 34 -10.77 4.69 11.04
C ASN A 34 -12.10 4.62 11.83
N SER A 35 -12.73 5.77 12.05
CA SER A 35 -14.02 5.91 12.70
C SER A 35 -15.01 6.65 11.80
N SER A 36 -16.28 6.58 12.13
CA SER A 36 -17.35 7.25 11.36
C SER A 36 -17.16 8.76 11.21
N CYS A 37 -16.36 9.39 12.07
CA CYS A 37 -16.06 10.82 11.99
C CYS A 37 -15.10 11.19 10.83
N ASP A 38 -14.47 10.24 10.15
CA ASP A 38 -13.59 10.51 9.01
C ASP A 38 -14.34 11.09 7.79
N THR A 39 -15.68 10.94 7.77
CA THR A 39 -16.55 11.46 6.71
C THR A 39 -17.29 12.74 7.10
N ILE A 40 -17.11 13.24 8.34
CA ILE A 40 -17.81 14.42 8.84
C ILE A 40 -17.04 15.68 8.44
N ILE A 41 -17.76 16.66 7.86
CA ILE A 41 -17.24 17.98 7.53
C ILE A 41 -17.71 18.97 8.61
N PHE A 42 -16.80 19.79 9.09
CA PHE A 42 -17.03 20.82 10.10
C PHE A 42 -16.81 22.20 9.44
N ASP A 43 -17.58 23.16 9.82
CA ASP A 43 -17.54 24.54 9.32
C ASP A 43 -16.54 25.44 10.07
N LYS A 44 -15.93 24.95 11.14
CA LYS A 44 -15.00 25.68 12.00
C LYS A 44 -13.85 24.81 12.48
N PRO A 45 -12.68 25.41 12.73
CA PRO A 45 -11.57 24.72 13.40
C PRO A 45 -11.99 24.32 14.83
N GLY A 46 -11.40 23.28 15.34
CA GLY A 46 -11.69 22.79 16.69
C GLY A 46 -11.19 21.37 16.90
N THR A 47 -11.88 20.68 17.78
CA THR A 47 -11.61 19.28 18.13
C THR A 47 -12.79 18.41 17.70
N CYS A 48 -12.51 17.25 17.12
CA CYS A 48 -13.52 16.28 16.74
C CYS A 48 -14.26 15.78 17.98
N THR A 49 -15.60 15.85 17.98
CA THR A 49 -16.43 15.44 19.11
C THR A 49 -16.48 13.92 19.31
N HIS A 50 -16.06 13.14 18.31
CA HIS A 50 -16.05 11.66 18.37
C HIS A 50 -14.72 11.09 18.85
N CYS A 51 -13.59 11.62 18.35
CA CYS A 51 -12.25 11.04 18.61
C CYS A 51 -11.31 12.00 19.31
N ALA A 52 -11.76 13.21 19.64
CA ALA A 52 -11.00 14.28 20.31
C ALA A 52 -9.72 14.72 19.56
N MET A 53 -9.59 14.40 18.27
CA MET A 53 -8.46 14.87 17.45
C MET A 53 -8.70 16.31 16.98
N PRO A 54 -7.63 17.15 16.90
CA PRO A 54 -7.71 18.45 16.27
C PRO A 54 -8.15 18.32 14.81
N LEU A 55 -9.15 19.13 14.42
CA LEU A 55 -9.60 19.20 13.04
C LEU A 55 -8.54 19.91 12.18
N ILE A 56 -8.39 19.45 10.95
CA ILE A 56 -7.50 20.04 9.94
C ILE A 56 -8.32 20.46 8.73
N THR A 57 -7.80 21.40 7.93
CA THR A 57 -8.45 21.79 6.69
C THR A 57 -8.40 20.63 5.67
N GLU A 58 -9.37 20.58 4.75
CA GLU A 58 -9.32 19.61 3.63
C GLU A 58 -8.02 19.73 2.82
N LYS A 59 -7.45 20.92 2.72
CA LYS A 59 -6.16 21.17 2.05
C LYS A 59 -5.00 20.51 2.80
N GLU A 60 -4.99 20.64 4.12
CA GLU A 60 -4.00 19.95 4.98
C GLU A 60 -4.22 18.45 4.97
N LEU A 61 -5.47 17.97 4.95
CA LEU A 61 -5.78 16.56 4.80
C LEU A 61 -5.16 16.00 3.52
N LYS A 62 -5.41 16.63 2.37
CA LYS A 62 -4.86 16.21 1.07
C LYS A 62 -3.33 16.25 1.04
N LYS A 63 -2.71 17.20 1.73
CA LYS A 63 -1.25 17.32 1.81
C LYS A 63 -0.63 16.29 2.77
N LYS A 64 -1.22 16.11 3.94
CA LYS A 64 -0.68 15.27 5.03
C LYS A 64 -1.08 13.80 4.88
N TYR A 65 -2.27 13.55 4.31
CA TYR A 65 -2.85 12.24 4.07
C TYR A 65 -3.32 12.18 2.60
N PRO A 66 -2.40 12.16 1.62
CA PRO A 66 -2.79 12.05 0.22
C PRO A 66 -3.61 10.76 0.06
N LYS A 67 -4.83 10.89 -0.49
CA LYS A 67 -5.59 9.69 -0.86
C LYS A 67 -4.75 8.98 -1.91
N ASN A 68 -4.31 7.78 -1.60
CA ASN A 68 -3.72 6.91 -2.60
C ASN A 68 -4.75 6.71 -3.72
N LYS A 69 -4.29 6.73 -4.97
CA LYS A 69 -5.16 6.34 -6.09
C LYS A 69 -5.74 4.97 -5.75
N LYS A 70 -7.08 4.88 -5.65
CA LYS A 70 -7.73 3.58 -5.47
C LYS A 70 -7.55 2.79 -6.76
N ARG A 71 -6.63 1.83 -6.72
CA ARG A 71 -6.31 1.00 -7.88
C ARG A 71 -7.29 -0.14 -8.01
N LYS A 72 -7.62 -0.44 -9.26
CA LYS A 72 -8.44 -1.59 -9.62
C LYS A 72 -7.55 -2.78 -9.92
N ILE A 73 -7.87 -3.91 -9.32
CA ILE A 73 -7.14 -5.15 -9.55
C ILE A 73 -8.08 -6.26 -10.03
N ALA A 74 -7.81 -6.78 -11.20
CA ALA A 74 -8.54 -7.91 -11.77
C ALA A 74 -7.86 -9.23 -11.36
N PHE A 75 -8.58 -10.05 -10.63
CA PHE A 75 -8.18 -11.40 -10.26
C PHE A 75 -8.71 -12.36 -11.30
N TYR A 76 -7.83 -12.83 -12.18
CA TYR A 76 -8.24 -13.86 -13.15
C TYR A 76 -8.31 -15.23 -12.47
N LEU A 77 -9.48 -15.83 -12.47
CA LEU A 77 -9.78 -17.12 -11.84
C LEU A 77 -10.13 -18.16 -12.90
N GLN A 78 -9.50 -19.33 -12.82
CA GLN A 78 -9.77 -20.48 -13.72
C GLN A 78 -10.29 -21.69 -12.93
N PRO A 79 -11.00 -22.63 -13.58
CA PRO A 79 -11.36 -23.89 -12.93
C PRO A 79 -10.15 -24.63 -12.38
N GLY A 80 -10.26 -25.13 -11.14
CA GLY A 80 -9.17 -25.81 -10.44
C GLY A 80 -8.08 -24.90 -9.87
N ILE A 81 -8.36 -23.58 -9.76
CA ILE A 81 -7.46 -22.60 -9.14
C ILE A 81 -7.11 -23.00 -7.70
N GLU A 82 -5.89 -22.72 -7.27
CA GLU A 82 -5.41 -22.90 -5.88
C GLU A 82 -5.99 -21.82 -4.97
N ILE A 83 -6.69 -22.22 -3.89
CA ILE A 83 -7.42 -21.30 -3.02
C ILE A 83 -6.50 -20.24 -2.41
N LEU A 84 -5.41 -20.66 -1.78
CA LEU A 84 -4.56 -19.71 -1.06
C LEU A 84 -3.77 -18.81 -2.00
N ASP A 85 -3.54 -19.23 -3.25
CA ASP A 85 -2.86 -18.41 -4.26
C ASP A 85 -3.60 -17.09 -4.52
N PHE A 86 -4.95 -17.11 -4.58
CA PHE A 86 -5.73 -15.90 -4.79
C PHE A 86 -6.26 -15.30 -3.48
N ALA A 87 -6.70 -16.12 -2.51
CA ALA A 87 -7.31 -15.61 -1.29
C ALA A 87 -6.30 -14.88 -0.40
N GLY A 88 -5.05 -15.34 -0.31
CA GLY A 88 -3.99 -14.68 0.45
C GLY A 88 -3.69 -13.27 -0.06
N PRO A 89 -3.34 -13.09 -1.34
CA PRO A 89 -3.17 -11.75 -1.93
C PRO A 89 -4.46 -10.91 -1.90
N MET A 90 -5.63 -11.51 -2.07
CA MET A 90 -6.92 -10.81 -2.01
C MET A 90 -7.10 -10.13 -0.65
N GLU A 91 -6.81 -10.83 0.43
CA GLU A 91 -6.87 -10.28 1.79
C GLU A 91 -5.90 -9.10 1.96
N VAL A 92 -4.65 -9.23 1.50
CA VAL A 92 -3.66 -8.14 1.53
C VAL A 92 -4.16 -6.90 0.79
N PHE A 93 -4.65 -7.07 -0.45
CA PHE A 93 -5.12 -5.96 -1.26
C PHE A 93 -6.44 -5.37 -0.75
N ALA A 94 -7.29 -6.16 -0.12
CA ALA A 94 -8.50 -5.68 0.54
C ALA A 94 -8.16 -4.76 1.72
N TYR A 95 -7.23 -5.14 2.59
CA TYR A 95 -6.72 -4.28 3.66
C TYR A 95 -6.03 -3.01 3.12
N ALA A 96 -5.44 -3.08 1.94
CA ALA A 96 -4.81 -1.95 1.26
C ALA A 96 -5.80 -1.03 0.50
N ASP A 97 -7.11 -1.24 0.65
CA ASP A 97 -8.20 -0.49 0.00
C ASP A 97 -8.16 -0.51 -1.54
N PHE A 98 -7.70 -1.61 -2.14
CA PHE A 98 -7.85 -1.82 -3.59
C PHE A 98 -9.29 -2.15 -3.96
N GLU A 99 -9.71 -1.73 -5.16
CA GLU A 99 -10.97 -2.19 -5.76
C GLU A 99 -10.71 -3.52 -6.47
N ILE A 100 -11.08 -4.62 -5.81
CA ILE A 100 -10.84 -5.97 -6.31
C ILE A 100 -12.10 -6.46 -7.02
N PHE A 101 -11.91 -7.06 -8.19
CA PHE A 101 -12.96 -7.79 -8.88
C PHE A 101 -12.41 -9.06 -9.53
N THR A 102 -13.27 -10.06 -9.69
CA THR A 102 -12.90 -11.35 -10.22
C THR A 102 -13.32 -11.48 -11.68
N VAL A 103 -12.44 -12.04 -12.49
CA VAL A 103 -12.64 -12.27 -13.92
C VAL A 103 -12.38 -13.74 -14.24
N SER A 104 -13.20 -14.35 -15.09
CA SER A 104 -12.93 -15.67 -15.66
C SER A 104 -13.20 -15.67 -17.17
N LYS A 105 -12.94 -16.77 -17.85
CA LYS A 105 -13.27 -16.89 -19.27
C LYS A 105 -14.75 -16.61 -19.53
N THR A 106 -15.63 -17.12 -18.67
CA THR A 106 -17.08 -16.90 -18.68
C THR A 106 -17.56 -16.49 -17.31
N LYS A 107 -18.83 -16.09 -17.16
CA LYS A 107 -19.47 -15.83 -15.86
C LYS A 107 -20.04 -17.09 -15.18
N GLU A 108 -19.80 -18.25 -15.72
CA GLU A 108 -20.21 -19.49 -15.07
C GLU A 108 -19.39 -19.74 -13.80
N SER A 109 -20.00 -20.41 -12.84
CA SER A 109 -19.32 -20.78 -11.62
C SER A 109 -18.12 -21.71 -11.90
N ILE A 110 -17.03 -21.49 -11.22
CA ILE A 110 -15.83 -22.32 -11.26
C ILE A 110 -15.65 -23.05 -9.94
N ILE A 111 -15.00 -24.20 -9.97
CA ILE A 111 -14.68 -24.97 -8.78
C ILE A 111 -13.17 -24.86 -8.54
N SER A 112 -12.80 -24.30 -7.39
CA SER A 112 -11.43 -24.22 -6.91
C SER A 112 -11.07 -25.46 -6.14
N GLN A 113 -9.97 -26.12 -6.49
CA GLN A 113 -9.45 -27.34 -5.85
C GLN A 113 -10.49 -28.45 -5.57
N GLY A 114 -11.62 -28.46 -6.28
CA GLY A 114 -12.72 -29.42 -6.08
C GLY A 114 -13.58 -29.18 -4.82
N ILE A 115 -13.37 -28.11 -4.08
CA ILE A 115 -14.01 -27.87 -2.76
C ILE A 115 -14.74 -26.53 -2.65
N LEU A 116 -14.34 -25.48 -3.38
CA LEU A 116 -14.93 -24.16 -3.29
C LEU A 116 -15.53 -23.72 -4.63
N THR A 117 -16.82 -23.45 -4.63
CA THR A 117 -17.51 -22.87 -5.82
C THR A 117 -17.42 -21.35 -5.76
N ILE A 118 -16.96 -20.74 -6.86
CA ILE A 118 -16.79 -19.30 -7.01
C ILE A 118 -17.58 -18.85 -8.23
N LEU A 119 -18.35 -17.77 -8.08
CA LEU A 119 -19.00 -17.09 -9.19
C LEU A 119 -18.17 -15.85 -9.55
N PRO A 120 -17.54 -15.77 -10.72
CA PRO A 120 -16.79 -14.59 -11.13
C PRO A 120 -17.70 -13.38 -11.34
N ASP A 121 -17.23 -12.17 -11.01
CA ASP A 121 -17.97 -10.94 -11.23
C ASP A 121 -18.14 -10.64 -12.74
N TYR A 122 -17.08 -10.92 -13.50
CA TYR A 122 -17.00 -10.61 -14.92
C TYR A 122 -16.45 -11.78 -15.75
N SER A 123 -16.76 -11.75 -17.03
CA SER A 123 -16.06 -12.53 -18.05
C SER A 123 -14.95 -11.69 -18.71
N ILE A 124 -14.06 -12.33 -19.47
CA ILE A 124 -13.05 -11.60 -20.28
C ILE A 124 -13.67 -10.69 -21.34
N GLN A 125 -14.97 -10.84 -21.67
CA GLN A 125 -15.67 -10.02 -22.67
C GLN A 125 -16.21 -8.71 -22.08
N ASP A 126 -16.53 -8.67 -20.79
CA ASP A 126 -17.19 -7.54 -20.13
C ASP A 126 -16.46 -7.04 -18.87
N ALA A 127 -15.24 -7.54 -18.61
CA ALA A 127 -14.42 -7.07 -17.51
C ALA A 127 -14.08 -5.58 -17.67
N PRO A 128 -14.22 -4.78 -16.59
CA PRO A 128 -13.81 -3.38 -16.63
C PRO A 128 -12.28 -3.25 -16.72
N GLU A 129 -11.81 -2.06 -17.11
CA GLU A 129 -10.38 -1.75 -17.08
C GLU A 129 -9.81 -1.89 -15.65
N ALA A 130 -8.62 -2.46 -15.58
CA ALA A 130 -7.86 -2.63 -14.34
C ALA A 130 -6.52 -1.89 -14.40
N ASP A 131 -6.01 -1.50 -13.25
CA ASP A 131 -4.64 -1.01 -13.11
C ASP A 131 -3.65 -2.18 -12.94
N ILE A 132 -4.12 -3.31 -12.39
CA ILE A 132 -3.33 -4.50 -12.08
C ILE A 132 -4.06 -5.75 -12.57
N LEU A 133 -3.33 -6.63 -13.25
CA LEU A 133 -3.81 -7.98 -13.57
C LEU A 133 -3.10 -9.01 -12.71
N ALA A 134 -3.87 -9.87 -12.04
CA ALA A 134 -3.36 -10.90 -11.15
C ALA A 134 -3.76 -12.31 -11.64
N PHE A 135 -2.79 -13.23 -11.69
CA PHE A 135 -2.92 -14.60 -12.17
C PHE A 135 -2.44 -15.59 -11.11
N PHE A 136 -3.13 -16.69 -10.95
CA PHE A 136 -2.93 -17.65 -9.87
C PHE A 136 -2.78 -19.08 -10.40
N GLY A 137 -2.14 -19.93 -9.60
CA GLY A 137 -1.88 -21.30 -9.97
C GLY A 137 -3.04 -22.25 -9.73
N GLY A 138 -2.71 -23.50 -9.50
CA GLY A 138 -3.62 -24.63 -9.50
C GLY A 138 -3.61 -25.32 -10.87
N ASN A 139 -4.77 -25.68 -11.43
CA ASN A 139 -4.88 -26.29 -12.76
C ASN A 139 -4.71 -25.25 -13.90
N ALA A 140 -3.58 -24.54 -13.87
CA ALA A 140 -3.32 -23.39 -14.75
C ALA A 140 -2.85 -23.80 -16.16
N ALA A 141 -2.24 -24.99 -16.31
CA ALA A 141 -1.51 -25.37 -17.51
C ALA A 141 -2.36 -25.41 -18.78
N GLN A 142 -3.64 -25.73 -18.67
CA GLN A 142 -4.55 -25.77 -19.82
C GLN A 142 -5.22 -24.42 -20.04
N SER A 143 -5.66 -23.75 -18.99
CA SER A 143 -6.34 -22.47 -19.07
C SER A 143 -5.46 -21.40 -19.70
N PHE A 144 -4.19 -21.32 -19.33
CA PHE A 144 -3.28 -20.30 -19.85
C PHE A 144 -2.68 -20.59 -21.24
N LYS A 145 -3.07 -21.70 -21.89
CA LYS A 145 -2.83 -21.97 -23.32
C LYS A 145 -3.99 -21.54 -24.22
N ASP A 146 -5.11 -21.13 -23.64
CA ASP A 146 -6.29 -20.70 -24.38
C ASP A 146 -6.01 -19.36 -25.12
N PRO A 147 -6.11 -19.33 -26.48
CA PRO A 147 -5.80 -18.14 -27.25
C PRO A 147 -6.68 -16.93 -26.93
N GLU A 148 -7.92 -17.13 -26.49
CA GLU A 148 -8.81 -16.03 -26.10
C GLU A 148 -8.31 -15.35 -24.83
N ILE A 149 -7.87 -16.13 -23.86
CA ILE A 149 -7.30 -15.62 -22.60
C ILE A 149 -5.99 -14.88 -22.86
N ILE A 150 -5.10 -15.46 -23.67
CA ILE A 150 -3.85 -14.83 -24.07
C ILE A 150 -4.11 -13.49 -24.76
N LYS A 151 -5.03 -13.48 -25.74
CA LYS A 151 -5.41 -12.26 -26.44
C LYS A 151 -6.01 -11.21 -25.51
N TRP A 152 -6.84 -11.64 -24.54
CA TRP A 152 -7.40 -10.74 -23.54
C TRP A 152 -6.30 -10.09 -22.71
N ILE A 153 -5.33 -10.86 -22.20
CA ILE A 153 -4.18 -10.32 -21.44
C ILE A 153 -3.43 -9.28 -22.27
N GLN A 154 -3.12 -9.61 -23.53
CA GLN A 154 -2.38 -8.73 -24.45
C GLN A 154 -3.15 -7.46 -24.84
N SER A 155 -4.48 -7.49 -24.82
CA SER A 155 -5.34 -6.38 -25.22
C SER A 155 -5.62 -5.39 -24.10
N GLN A 156 -5.22 -5.66 -22.86
CA GLN A 156 -5.53 -4.79 -21.73
C GLN A 156 -4.75 -3.48 -21.82
N PRO A 157 -5.42 -2.33 -21.92
CA PRO A 157 -4.74 -1.05 -21.95
C PRO A 157 -4.29 -0.64 -20.53
N ASN A 158 -3.24 0.17 -20.46
CA ASN A 158 -2.88 0.92 -19.26
C ASN A 158 -2.57 0.09 -17.99
N ILE A 159 -2.18 -1.17 -18.13
CA ILE A 159 -1.80 -1.99 -16.97
C ILE A 159 -0.52 -1.41 -16.31
N GLU A 160 -0.65 -1.01 -15.04
CA GLU A 160 0.48 -0.53 -14.24
C GLU A 160 1.36 -1.70 -13.78
N TYR A 161 0.71 -2.82 -13.35
CA TYR A 161 1.41 -3.99 -12.84
C TYR A 161 0.77 -5.30 -13.29
N HIS A 162 1.60 -6.29 -13.54
CA HIS A 162 1.20 -7.69 -13.62
C HIS A 162 1.69 -8.41 -12.36
N PHE A 163 0.82 -9.22 -11.78
CA PHE A 163 1.10 -9.98 -10.58
C PHE A 163 0.79 -11.46 -10.81
N SER A 164 1.67 -12.36 -10.43
CA SER A 164 1.38 -13.78 -10.54
C SER A 164 1.85 -14.57 -9.31
N VAL A 165 1.06 -15.56 -8.95
CA VAL A 165 1.36 -16.51 -7.88
C VAL A 165 1.42 -17.92 -8.45
N CYS A 166 2.43 -18.68 -8.00
CA CYS A 166 2.53 -20.11 -8.35
C CYS A 166 2.58 -20.31 -9.88
N THR A 167 1.86 -21.28 -10.41
CA THR A 167 1.76 -21.54 -11.85
C THR A 167 0.97 -20.47 -12.63
N GLY A 168 0.44 -19.45 -11.97
CA GLY A 168 -0.11 -18.25 -12.63
C GLY A 168 0.89 -17.52 -13.53
N VAL A 169 2.19 -17.69 -13.30
CA VAL A 169 3.28 -17.19 -14.14
C VAL A 169 3.14 -17.58 -15.60
N PHE A 170 2.55 -18.76 -15.91
CA PHE A 170 2.36 -19.24 -17.28
C PHE A 170 1.37 -18.39 -18.08
N ALA A 171 0.46 -17.67 -17.43
CA ALA A 171 -0.38 -16.68 -18.10
C ALA A 171 0.45 -15.57 -18.73
N LEU A 172 1.38 -15.04 -17.94
CA LEU A 172 2.28 -13.96 -18.35
C LEU A 172 3.34 -14.44 -19.36
N ALA A 173 3.85 -15.67 -19.19
CA ALA A 173 4.79 -16.28 -20.13
C ALA A 173 4.16 -16.50 -21.50
N ASN A 174 2.94 -17.09 -21.56
CA ASN A 174 2.21 -17.30 -22.80
C ASN A 174 1.79 -15.99 -23.49
N ALA A 175 1.51 -14.93 -22.71
CA ALA A 175 1.21 -13.62 -23.25
C ALA A 175 2.46 -12.85 -23.74
N GLY A 176 3.66 -13.38 -23.51
CA GLY A 176 4.92 -12.74 -23.87
C GLY A 176 5.34 -11.60 -22.93
N THR A 177 4.61 -11.39 -21.85
CA THR A 177 4.86 -10.31 -20.88
C THR A 177 6.20 -10.47 -20.14
N LEU A 178 6.67 -11.72 -20.02
CA LEU A 178 7.91 -12.06 -19.30
C LEU A 178 9.15 -12.18 -20.20
N ASN A 179 9.04 -11.94 -21.50
CA ASN A 179 10.16 -12.08 -22.42
C ASN A 179 11.34 -11.17 -22.01
N GLY A 180 12.51 -11.76 -21.83
CA GLY A 180 13.73 -11.07 -21.38
C GLY A 180 13.75 -10.69 -19.88
N MET A 181 12.77 -11.16 -19.10
CA MET A 181 12.67 -10.87 -17.68
C MET A 181 13.09 -12.05 -16.81
N THR A 182 13.29 -11.77 -15.53
CA THR A 182 13.54 -12.78 -14.51
C THR A 182 12.22 -13.17 -13.83
N ALA A 183 12.02 -14.45 -13.55
CA ALA A 183 10.78 -14.91 -12.91
C ALA A 183 11.03 -16.07 -11.94
N THR A 184 10.12 -16.23 -11.00
CA THR A 184 9.98 -17.43 -10.17
C THR A 184 8.56 -17.98 -10.26
N THR A 185 8.37 -19.21 -9.81
CA THR A 185 7.08 -19.89 -9.77
C THR A 185 7.06 -20.96 -8.70
N PHE A 186 6.00 -21.73 -8.63
CA PHE A 186 5.90 -22.91 -7.77
C PHE A 186 7.08 -23.89 -7.99
N HIS A 187 7.67 -24.38 -6.93
CA HIS A 187 8.92 -25.17 -6.98
C HIS A 187 8.89 -26.33 -7.98
N ASN A 188 7.76 -27.05 -8.11
CA ASN A 188 7.64 -28.15 -9.07
C ASN A 188 7.46 -27.69 -10.53
N ALA A 189 7.25 -26.40 -10.76
CA ALA A 189 7.04 -25.84 -12.10
C ALA A 189 8.25 -25.07 -12.65
N LEU A 190 9.28 -24.86 -11.83
CA LEU A 190 10.50 -24.10 -12.20
C LEU A 190 11.18 -24.65 -13.44
N ASP A 191 11.49 -25.95 -13.46
CA ASP A 191 12.14 -26.60 -14.61
C ASP A 191 11.27 -26.57 -15.87
N GLY A 192 9.94 -26.62 -15.70
CA GLY A 192 8.99 -26.49 -16.80
C GLY A 192 8.97 -25.08 -17.39
N LEU A 193 9.05 -24.06 -16.54
CA LEU A 193 9.15 -22.67 -16.97
C LEU A 193 10.47 -22.43 -17.71
N GLU A 194 11.59 -22.82 -17.14
CA GLU A 194 12.92 -22.67 -17.74
C GLU A 194 13.05 -23.37 -19.10
N LYS A 195 12.52 -24.60 -19.20
CA LYS A 195 12.60 -25.40 -20.43
C LYS A 195 11.72 -24.86 -21.57
N ASN A 196 10.50 -24.44 -21.25
CA ASN A 196 9.50 -24.08 -22.26
C ASN A 196 9.55 -22.59 -22.67
N TYR A 197 10.24 -21.75 -21.88
CA TYR A 197 10.34 -20.31 -22.13
C TYR A 197 11.80 -19.86 -21.95
N PRO A 198 12.71 -20.20 -22.88
CA PRO A 198 14.14 -19.96 -22.74
C PRO A 198 14.53 -18.48 -22.71
N GLU A 199 13.64 -17.59 -23.09
CA GLU A 199 13.80 -16.13 -22.98
C GLU A 199 13.57 -15.60 -21.56
N ILE A 200 13.08 -16.44 -20.62
CA ILE A 200 12.83 -16.07 -19.22
C ILE A 200 13.98 -16.60 -18.37
N THR A 201 14.61 -15.73 -17.59
CA THR A 201 15.59 -16.15 -16.57
C THR A 201 14.84 -16.66 -15.33
N VAL A 202 14.94 -17.98 -15.05
CA VAL A 202 14.22 -18.59 -13.93
C VAL A 202 15.06 -18.61 -12.68
N VAL A 203 14.52 -18.09 -11.56
CA VAL A 203 15.14 -18.11 -10.24
C VAL A 203 14.44 -19.12 -9.35
N LYS A 204 15.23 -20.03 -8.71
CA LYS A 204 14.71 -21.17 -7.96
C LYS A 204 14.51 -20.89 -6.46
N ASP A 205 15.30 -20.00 -5.88
CA ASP A 205 15.35 -19.75 -4.43
C ASP A 205 14.85 -18.34 -4.06
N ALA A 206 13.72 -17.91 -4.64
CA ALA A 206 13.12 -16.62 -4.34
C ALA A 206 11.64 -16.75 -3.99
N ARG A 207 11.20 -16.03 -2.96
CA ARG A 207 9.78 -15.94 -2.62
C ARG A 207 9.02 -15.13 -3.68
N PHE A 208 9.63 -14.08 -4.20
CA PHE A 208 9.12 -13.29 -5.32
C PHE A 208 10.27 -12.68 -6.14
N VAL A 209 9.95 -12.29 -7.35
CA VAL A 209 10.83 -11.51 -8.24
C VAL A 209 10.06 -10.28 -8.73
N ASP A 210 10.63 -9.11 -8.55
CA ASP A 210 10.10 -7.83 -9.00
C ASP A 210 10.96 -7.26 -10.13
N ASN A 211 10.41 -7.21 -11.35
CA ASN A 211 11.01 -6.59 -12.53
C ASN A 211 10.53 -5.13 -12.76
N GLY A 212 10.04 -4.44 -11.75
CA GLY A 212 9.45 -3.11 -11.87
C GLY A 212 7.94 -3.16 -12.04
N LYS A 213 7.45 -3.55 -13.21
CA LYS A 213 6.01 -3.65 -13.51
C LYS A 213 5.47 -5.07 -13.49
N VAL A 214 6.32 -6.07 -13.38
CA VAL A 214 5.91 -7.48 -13.35
C VAL A 214 6.49 -8.12 -12.10
N ILE A 215 5.58 -8.60 -11.24
CA ILE A 215 5.93 -9.30 -10.01
C ILE A 215 5.45 -10.74 -10.12
N THR A 216 6.38 -11.68 -10.01
CA THR A 216 6.09 -13.11 -9.97
C THR A 216 6.43 -13.68 -8.61
N THR A 217 5.62 -14.60 -8.08
CA THR A 217 5.88 -15.21 -6.78
C THR A 217 5.98 -16.73 -6.88
N ALA A 218 6.68 -17.34 -5.94
CA ALA A 218 6.61 -18.76 -5.72
C ALA A 218 5.17 -19.20 -5.35
N GLY A 219 4.97 -20.41 -4.91
CA GLY A 219 3.63 -20.95 -4.68
C GLY A 219 3.01 -20.56 -3.35
N ILE A 220 1.69 -20.57 -3.33
CA ILE A 220 0.81 -20.57 -2.16
C ILE A 220 1.08 -19.38 -1.24
N SER A 221 1.75 -19.60 -0.10
CA SER A 221 2.00 -18.53 0.88
C SER A 221 2.91 -17.41 0.37
N ALA A 222 3.73 -17.67 -0.64
CA ALA A 222 4.58 -16.64 -1.25
C ALA A 222 3.78 -15.53 -1.96
N GLY A 223 2.54 -15.83 -2.36
CA GLY A 223 1.61 -14.83 -2.88
C GLY A 223 1.32 -13.71 -1.89
N ILE A 224 1.25 -14.02 -0.59
CA ILE A 224 1.07 -13.02 0.46
C ILE A 224 2.28 -12.10 0.54
N ASP A 225 3.51 -12.64 0.48
CA ASP A 225 4.74 -11.85 0.52
C ASP A 225 4.87 -10.93 -0.68
N GLY A 226 4.55 -11.43 -1.89
CA GLY A 226 4.55 -10.62 -3.11
C GLY A 226 3.47 -9.53 -3.10
N ALA A 227 2.29 -9.81 -2.55
CA ALA A 227 1.23 -8.82 -2.41
C ALA A 227 1.62 -7.71 -1.41
N LEU A 228 2.19 -8.09 -0.24
CA LEU A 228 2.73 -7.12 0.72
C LEU A 228 3.87 -6.29 0.11
N HIS A 229 4.73 -6.91 -0.73
CA HIS A 229 5.76 -6.19 -1.47
C HIS A 229 5.14 -5.17 -2.45
N LEU A 230 4.13 -5.56 -3.21
CA LEU A 230 3.44 -4.64 -4.13
C LEU A 230 2.74 -3.49 -3.37
N VAL A 231 2.12 -3.76 -2.23
CA VAL A 231 1.58 -2.70 -1.36
C VAL A 231 2.70 -1.79 -0.86
N ALA A 232 3.83 -2.34 -0.43
CA ALA A 232 4.97 -1.54 -0.01
C ALA A 232 5.46 -0.60 -1.12
N LYS A 233 5.49 -1.07 -2.37
CA LYS A 233 5.82 -0.25 -3.55
C LYS A 233 4.82 0.87 -3.80
N LEU A 234 3.53 0.59 -3.70
CA LEU A 234 2.47 1.50 -4.13
C LEU A 234 1.99 2.45 -3.05
N GLN A 235 2.06 2.04 -1.79
CA GLN A 235 1.50 2.77 -0.64
C GLN A 235 2.54 3.02 0.46
N GLY A 236 3.74 2.45 0.30
CA GLY A 236 4.83 2.58 1.25
C GLY A 236 4.95 1.41 2.20
N PHE A 237 6.17 1.18 2.66
CA PHE A 237 6.52 0.04 3.51
C PHE A 237 5.73 -0.03 4.83
N ASN A 238 5.45 1.12 5.45
CA ASN A 238 4.71 1.14 6.70
C ASN A 238 3.26 0.66 6.54
N GLU A 239 2.64 0.90 5.38
CA GLU A 239 1.30 0.38 5.11
C GLU A 239 1.31 -1.14 4.98
N ALA A 240 2.27 -1.69 4.25
CA ALA A 240 2.43 -3.14 4.16
C ALA A 240 2.67 -3.79 5.53
N ARG A 241 3.46 -3.16 6.42
CA ARG A 241 3.68 -3.64 7.81
C ARG A 241 2.42 -3.64 8.65
N LYS A 242 1.60 -2.60 8.55
CA LYS A 242 0.30 -2.54 9.23
C LYS A 242 -0.61 -3.67 8.78
N ILE A 243 -0.67 -3.92 7.46
CA ILE A 243 -1.48 -4.99 6.89
C ILE A 243 -0.99 -6.36 7.39
N ALA A 244 0.31 -6.62 7.31
CA ALA A 244 0.88 -7.87 7.84
C ALA A 244 0.56 -8.07 9.32
N TYR A 245 0.60 -6.99 10.12
CA TYR A 245 0.21 -7.02 11.53
C TYR A 245 -1.29 -7.33 11.73
N HIS A 246 -2.17 -6.69 10.96
CA HIS A 246 -3.62 -6.93 11.05
C HIS A 246 -4.01 -8.35 10.61
N MET A 247 -3.29 -8.90 9.66
CA MET A 247 -3.45 -10.29 9.21
C MET A 247 -2.81 -11.31 10.17
N GLU A 248 -2.15 -10.86 11.24
CA GLU A 248 -1.33 -11.71 12.12
C GLU A 248 -0.28 -12.53 11.33
N TYR A 249 0.17 -11.98 10.20
CA TYR A 249 1.18 -12.60 9.34
C TYR A 249 2.59 -12.26 9.83
N ASP A 250 2.94 -12.84 10.96
CA ASP A 250 4.13 -12.55 11.76
C ASP A 250 5.45 -13.07 11.17
N LYS A 251 5.38 -13.93 10.14
CA LYS A 251 6.56 -14.50 9.48
C LYS A 251 6.99 -13.72 8.23
N TRP A 252 6.32 -12.62 7.93
CA TRP A 252 6.72 -11.80 6.80
C TRP A 252 8.12 -11.21 7.03
N THR A 253 9.03 -11.52 6.13
CA THR A 253 10.38 -10.94 6.08
C THR A 253 10.42 -9.91 4.95
N PRO A 254 10.32 -8.61 5.25
CA PRO A 254 10.36 -7.57 4.23
C PRO A 254 11.62 -7.64 3.37
N GLY A 255 11.44 -7.63 2.05
CA GLY A 255 12.56 -7.69 1.12
C GLY A 255 13.15 -9.10 0.88
N GLU A 256 12.55 -10.16 1.41
CA GLU A 256 12.92 -11.55 1.14
C GLU A 256 12.48 -12.01 -0.26
N GLY A 257 12.91 -11.26 -1.27
CA GLY A 257 12.69 -11.53 -2.68
C GLY A 257 13.79 -10.90 -3.50
N ILE A 258 13.73 -11.07 -4.81
CA ILE A 258 14.65 -10.43 -5.74
C ILE A 258 13.99 -9.19 -6.30
N ASN A 259 14.48 -8.04 -5.92
CA ASN A 259 14.05 -6.76 -6.47
C ASN A 259 15.07 -6.30 -7.53
N LEU A 260 14.68 -6.36 -8.79
CA LEU A 260 15.45 -5.88 -9.94
C LEU A 260 15.02 -4.47 -10.38
N SER A 261 14.03 -3.92 -9.71
CA SER A 261 13.54 -2.57 -9.91
C SER A 261 14.47 -1.54 -9.27
N LEU A 262 14.57 -0.36 -9.85
CA LEU A 262 15.24 0.79 -9.23
C LEU A 262 14.46 1.35 -8.04
N ASP A 263 13.18 0.95 -7.92
CA ASP A 263 12.25 1.38 -6.89
C ASP A 263 12.20 0.32 -5.78
N ASN A 264 13.09 0.45 -4.80
CA ASN A 264 13.14 -0.45 -3.66
C ASN A 264 12.33 0.13 -2.49
N PRO A 265 11.15 -0.43 -2.14
CA PRO A 265 10.31 0.12 -1.08
C PRO A 265 10.92 -0.01 0.32
N TYR A 266 12.00 -0.76 0.46
CA TYR A 266 12.67 -1.01 1.75
C TYR A 266 13.91 -0.13 1.97
N ASP A 267 14.26 0.74 1.03
CA ASP A 267 15.38 1.66 1.16
C ASP A 267 15.19 2.56 2.40
N GLY A 268 16.21 2.60 3.24
CA GLY A 268 16.18 3.33 4.51
C GLY A 268 15.66 2.55 5.71
N PHE A 269 15.10 1.34 5.52
CA PHE A 269 14.63 0.48 6.63
C PHE A 269 15.60 -0.66 6.99
N THR A 270 16.69 -0.80 6.27
CA THR A 270 17.69 -1.87 6.48
C THR A 270 18.50 -1.70 7.76
N ASN A 271 18.56 -0.50 8.34
CA ASN A 271 19.33 -0.16 9.53
C ASN A 271 18.41 0.11 10.73
N ILE A 272 17.68 -0.91 11.18
CA ILE A 272 16.91 -0.81 12.44
C ILE A 272 17.90 -0.61 13.57
N PRO A 273 17.76 0.46 14.41
CA PRO A 273 18.65 0.71 15.51
C PRO A 273 18.52 -0.37 16.58
N ASN A 274 19.47 -0.40 17.53
CA ASN A 274 19.28 -1.23 18.71
C ASN A 274 18.04 -0.76 19.47
N LEU A 275 16.99 -1.57 19.43
CA LEU A 275 15.67 -1.25 19.99
C LEU A 275 15.71 -1.17 21.54
N GLU A 276 16.68 -1.81 22.21
CA GLU A 276 16.86 -1.73 23.66
C GLU A 276 17.04 -0.29 24.17
N ASN A 277 17.61 0.58 23.34
CA ASN A 277 17.80 1.99 23.70
C ASN A 277 16.48 2.73 23.96
N TYR A 278 15.38 2.24 23.40
CA TYR A 278 14.05 2.85 23.48
C TYR A 278 13.13 2.17 24.49
N THR A 279 13.53 1.04 25.05
CA THR A 279 12.72 0.34 26.05
C THR A 279 12.69 1.09 27.37
N GLY A 280 11.68 0.82 28.19
CA GLY A 280 11.53 1.39 29.52
C GLY A 280 10.13 1.88 29.80
N THR A 281 9.96 2.55 30.93
CA THR A 281 8.72 3.18 31.37
C THR A 281 8.78 4.68 31.11
N TYR A 282 7.72 5.23 30.58
CA TYR A 282 7.60 6.65 30.23
C TYR A 282 6.33 7.25 30.82
N GLU A 283 6.35 8.54 31.08
CA GLU A 283 5.14 9.32 31.32
C GLU A 283 4.20 9.19 30.11
N TYR A 284 2.89 9.24 30.35
CA TYR A 284 1.89 9.24 29.30
C TYR A 284 0.70 10.15 29.69
N LEU A 285 -0.34 10.18 28.88
CA LEU A 285 -1.53 11.01 29.09
C LEU A 285 -2.17 10.76 30.46
N ASP A 286 -2.74 11.81 31.06
CA ASP A 286 -3.52 11.75 32.31
C ASP A 286 -2.76 11.12 33.50
N ASN A 287 -1.46 11.41 33.61
CA ASN A 287 -0.57 10.85 34.65
C ASN A 287 -0.50 9.31 34.64
N THR A 288 -0.75 8.70 33.50
CA THR A 288 -0.53 7.26 33.28
C THR A 288 0.90 6.99 32.81
N GLU A 289 1.26 5.72 32.75
CA GLU A 289 2.54 5.26 32.26
C GLU A 289 2.35 4.42 31.00
N VAL A 290 3.29 4.53 30.06
CA VAL A 290 3.46 3.61 28.95
C VAL A 290 4.76 2.84 29.11
N ILE A 291 4.70 1.54 28.92
CA ILE A 291 5.90 0.68 28.96
C ILE A 291 6.25 0.30 27.54
N LEU A 292 7.47 0.64 27.11
CA LEU A 292 7.98 0.22 25.81
C LEU A 292 8.80 -1.07 25.97
N LYS A 293 8.44 -2.07 25.17
CA LYS A 293 9.08 -3.38 25.15
C LYS A 293 9.43 -3.79 23.71
N ILE A 294 10.39 -4.70 23.59
CA ILE A 294 10.70 -5.33 22.29
C ILE A 294 9.81 -6.55 22.11
N ASN A 295 9.20 -6.64 20.95
CA ASN A 295 8.73 -7.91 20.43
C ASN A 295 9.90 -8.57 19.68
N SER A 296 10.51 -9.55 20.30
CA SER A 296 11.65 -10.27 19.74
C SER A 296 11.29 -11.02 18.44
N ARG A 297 10.02 -11.43 18.31
CA ARG A 297 9.50 -12.16 17.14
C ARG A 297 9.45 -11.26 15.90
N GLU A 298 8.97 -10.03 16.05
CA GLU A 298 8.78 -9.07 14.95
C GLU A 298 9.91 -8.04 14.85
N LYS A 299 10.89 -8.10 15.74
CA LYS A 299 11.98 -7.11 15.84
C LYS A 299 11.44 -5.67 15.83
N SER A 300 10.38 -5.43 16.60
CA SER A 300 9.66 -4.16 16.69
C SER A 300 9.49 -3.73 18.14
N LEU A 301 9.19 -2.45 18.37
CA LEU A 301 8.79 -1.94 19.68
C LEU A 301 7.28 -2.12 19.86
N TYR A 302 6.88 -2.31 21.14
CA TYR A 302 5.49 -2.26 21.55
C TYR A 302 5.32 -1.26 22.70
N ALA A 303 4.32 -0.40 22.56
CA ALA A 303 3.82 0.41 23.64
C ALA A 303 2.73 -0.37 24.39
N VAL A 304 2.94 -0.65 25.67
CA VAL A 304 1.94 -1.29 26.53
C VAL A 304 1.19 -0.20 27.27
N VAL A 305 -0.07 0.03 26.90
CA VAL A 305 -0.96 1.01 27.51
C VAL A 305 -2.22 0.29 28.00
N TYR A 306 -2.60 0.45 29.27
CA TYR A 306 -3.76 -0.25 29.85
C TYR A 306 -3.78 -1.76 29.59
N LYS A 307 -2.62 -2.41 29.70
CA LYS A 307 -2.42 -3.86 29.42
C LYS A 307 -2.64 -4.29 27.97
N ARG A 308 -2.76 -3.35 27.04
CA ARG A 308 -2.85 -3.62 25.60
C ARG A 308 -1.54 -3.29 24.92
N ASN A 309 -1.17 -4.11 23.95
CA ASN A 309 0.03 -3.93 23.15
C ASN A 309 -0.29 -3.15 21.86
N TYR A 310 0.49 -2.10 21.61
CA TYR A 310 0.37 -1.28 20.41
C TYR A 310 1.73 -1.27 19.70
N PRO A 311 1.84 -1.81 18.48
CA PRO A 311 3.11 -1.86 17.78
C PRO A 311 3.60 -0.46 17.39
N LEU A 312 4.91 -0.27 17.47
CA LEU A 312 5.61 0.91 17.00
C LEU A 312 6.61 0.46 15.94
N PHE A 313 6.33 0.79 14.70
CA PHE A 313 7.19 0.45 13.57
C PHE A 313 8.28 1.50 13.38
N TYR A 314 9.52 1.06 13.25
CA TYR A 314 10.65 1.95 12.96
C TYR A 314 10.44 2.67 11.63
N LEU A 315 10.57 3.98 11.61
CA LEU A 315 10.44 4.83 10.44
C LEU A 315 11.82 5.28 9.92
N LYS A 316 12.55 5.96 10.74
CA LYS A 316 13.93 6.42 10.51
C LYS A 316 14.48 7.02 11.81
N LYS A 317 15.78 7.13 11.95
CA LYS A 317 16.51 7.85 13.02
C LYS A 317 15.61 8.31 14.20
N ASP A 318 15.58 7.58 15.28
CA ASP A 318 14.81 7.89 16.49
C ASP A 318 13.29 8.12 16.31
N LYS A 319 12.75 7.81 15.12
CA LYS A 319 11.34 7.97 14.77
C LYS A 319 10.67 6.64 14.51
N PHE A 320 9.49 6.50 15.07
CA PHE A 320 8.62 5.34 14.91
C PHE A 320 7.22 5.80 14.52
N ILE A 321 6.41 4.90 14.01
CA ILE A 321 5.02 5.15 13.64
C ILE A 321 4.13 4.08 14.27
N ASN A 322 2.97 4.49 14.80
CA ASN A 322 1.97 3.54 15.30
C ASN A 322 0.98 3.12 14.20
N LEU A 323 0.05 2.24 14.53
CA LEU A 323 -1.00 1.77 13.60
C LEU A 323 -1.87 2.90 13.04
N ASN A 324 -2.08 3.96 13.81
CA ASN A 324 -2.90 5.11 13.40
C ASN A 324 -2.14 6.11 12.52
N GLY A 325 -0.86 5.86 12.23
CA GLY A 325 -0.02 6.79 11.47
C GLY A 325 0.58 7.92 12.28
N ASP A 326 0.48 7.89 13.63
CA ASP A 326 1.14 8.91 14.46
C ASP A 326 2.62 8.64 14.56
N GLU A 327 3.41 9.67 14.27
CA GLU A 327 4.86 9.63 14.44
C GLU A 327 5.22 9.80 15.91
N ILE A 328 6.07 8.92 16.41
CA ILE A 328 6.66 8.95 17.74
C ILE A 328 8.14 9.27 17.58
N THR A 329 8.58 10.43 18.04
CA THR A 329 9.98 10.87 17.95
C THR A 329 10.64 10.78 19.33
N PHE A 330 11.64 9.93 19.46
CA PHE A 330 12.43 9.83 20.70
C PHE A 330 13.43 10.97 20.79
N ILE A 331 13.55 11.54 22.00
CA ILE A 331 14.45 12.64 22.33
C ILE A 331 15.60 12.09 23.14
N LYS A 332 16.82 12.52 22.81
CA LYS A 332 18.06 12.08 23.45
C LYS A 332 18.77 13.26 24.11
N ASP A 333 19.52 12.97 25.18
CA ASP A 333 20.44 13.91 25.79
C ASP A 333 21.77 13.99 25.01
N ASP A 334 22.69 14.86 25.49
CA ASP A 334 24.01 15.06 24.88
C ASP A 334 24.90 13.79 24.93
N ASN A 335 24.56 12.81 25.77
CA ASN A 335 25.23 11.52 25.88
C ASN A 335 24.52 10.43 25.01
N ASN A 336 23.64 10.83 24.09
CA ASN A 336 22.88 9.93 23.21
C ASN A 336 21.92 8.96 23.93
N ARG A 337 21.54 9.25 25.19
CA ARG A 337 20.59 8.45 25.97
C ARG A 337 19.17 8.97 25.76
N VAL A 338 18.22 8.08 25.56
CA VAL A 338 16.80 8.45 25.39
C VAL A 338 16.26 8.99 26.72
N ILE A 339 15.78 10.23 26.71
CA ILE A 339 15.19 10.93 27.87
C ILE A 339 13.66 11.02 27.81
N GLY A 340 13.05 10.71 26.67
CA GLY A 340 11.61 10.76 26.47
C GLY A 340 11.23 10.64 25.01
N PHE A 341 9.95 10.84 24.72
CA PHE A 341 9.45 10.91 23.35
C PHE A 341 8.40 12.01 23.19
N ARG A 342 8.14 12.40 21.94
CA ARG A 342 7.03 13.25 21.52
C ARG A 342 6.15 12.49 20.52
N SER A 343 4.87 12.75 20.54
CA SER A 343 3.93 12.22 19.55
C SER A 343 3.50 13.33 18.59
N SER A 344 3.29 12.99 17.32
CA SER A 344 2.74 13.94 16.34
C SER A 344 1.33 14.44 16.71
N ARG A 345 0.61 13.71 17.57
CA ARG A 345 -0.69 14.15 18.13
C ARG A 345 -0.54 15.28 19.13
N ASN A 346 0.55 15.29 19.88
CA ASN A 346 0.81 16.28 20.94
C ASN A 346 2.30 16.63 20.95
N TYR A 347 2.73 17.32 19.90
CA TYR A 347 4.14 17.57 19.62
C TYR A 347 4.84 18.42 20.70
N ASP A 348 4.08 19.29 21.37
CA ASP A 348 4.64 20.17 22.42
C ASP A 348 4.91 19.45 23.73
N THR A 349 4.30 18.28 23.93
CA THR A 349 4.47 17.50 25.16
C THR A 349 5.65 16.53 25.05
N LEU A 350 6.59 16.64 25.97
CA LEU A 350 7.62 15.63 26.16
C LEU A 350 7.16 14.62 27.21
N TYR A 351 6.93 13.39 26.78
CA TYR A 351 6.67 12.25 27.66
C TYR A 351 8.01 11.70 28.16
N LYS A 352 8.37 12.01 29.39
CA LYS A 352 9.71 11.71 29.95
C LYS A 352 9.89 10.23 30.20
N LYS A 353 11.12 9.75 30.01
CA LYS A 353 11.52 8.40 30.43
C LYS A 353 11.68 8.37 31.95
N LEU A 354 11.05 7.41 32.62
CA LEU A 354 11.06 7.24 34.06
C LEU A 354 12.08 6.19 34.52
N LYS A 355 12.19 5.10 33.78
CA LYS A 355 13.11 3.97 34.04
C LYS A 355 13.56 3.32 32.74
#